data_5adea6c8b4c003a94c120963049e291b
#
_entry.id   5adea6c8b4c003a94c120963049e291b
#
_cell.length_a   1.000
_cell.length_b   1.000
_cell.length_c   1.000
_cell.angle_alpha   90.00
_cell.angle_beta   90.00
_cell.angle_gamma   90.00
#
_symmetry.space_group_name_H-M   'P 1'
#
loop_
_entity.id
_entity.type
_entity.pdbx_description
1 polymer ?
#
loop_
_entity_poly.entity_id
_entity_poly.type
_entity_poly.pdbx_seq_one_letter_code
_entity_poly.pdbx_strand_id
1 'polypeptide(L)'
;MGSGDRAIVLSRCAAGAGGVCSALFMAKSSQATWGGRFTAGPAELMLRFSESVSFDHRLALFDIAGSKAHSAMLAHVGLIKAQERNAIHAGLDAILAEIVAGKFKWDIRLEDVHMNIEQALTKRVPAAAKLHTARSRNDQVATDMRLWFKHATAVLADKILGAQRALLAVATENRDVLIPGYTHLQRAQPVYLAHHLFAWMEMLDRDRARLADVAAHANWCPLGSGAIAGTTLPIDREFTAKALGFVDAKGRPQVTQNSMDTVADRDVFIEFAAACATFGVHLSRIAEDLILWSSTEFKFIELPDAFCTGSSLMPQKKNPDSCELLRGKSARLQGNLHTLLTLAKGLPLTYNRDLQEDKPPVFDSFDQSALCADVLAGTIGGMTVHRARCAAAVADPALLATDLADYLVLRGVPFRRAHHAVGDIVKLAERLALPLDQLPTAEVQKIHPAYGADWREVFDLKRALAKRTGTGMPGPVQIARQFARWKKRLG
;
A
#
# COMPACT_ATOMS: atom_id res chain seq x y z
N MET A 1 21.95 53.21 -28.59
CA MET A 1 21.35 52.93 -29.90
C MET A 1 20.90 51.48 -29.84
N GLY A 2 19.70 51.13 -29.78
CA GLY A 2 18.33 51.33 -30.07
C GLY A 2 17.65 50.07 -29.55
N SER A 3 16.86 50.16 -28.61
CA SER A 3 15.42 50.08 -28.40
C SER A 3 14.65 49.18 -29.37
N GLY A 4 13.88 48.26 -28.82
CA GLY A 4 12.95 47.42 -29.54
C GLY A 4 11.93 46.75 -28.61
N ASP A 5 11.02 47.52 -28.05
CA ASP A 5 9.81 47.08 -27.37
C ASP A 5 8.91 46.22 -28.30
N ARG A 6 8.38 45.11 -27.79
CA ARG A 6 7.19 44.52 -28.34
C ARG A 6 6.10 44.40 -27.27
N ALA A 7 5.21 45.36 -27.36
CA ALA A 7 3.95 45.46 -26.61
C ALA A 7 2.99 44.33 -26.98
N ILE A 8 2.38 43.72 -25.95
CA ILE A 8 1.24 42.82 -26.07
C ILE A 8 -0.03 43.66 -26.30
N VAL A 9 -0.65 43.46 -27.45
CA VAL A 9 -1.91 44.10 -27.82
C VAL A 9 -3.07 43.35 -27.16
N LEU A 10 -3.70 43.96 -26.18
CA LEU A 10 -5.05 43.63 -25.72
C LEU A 10 -6.08 44.26 -26.64
N SER A 11 -6.76 43.45 -27.46
CA SER A 11 -7.94 43.97 -28.24
C SER A 11 -9.18 43.83 -27.36
N ARG A 12 -9.77 45.01 -27.06
CA ARG A 12 -11.14 45.19 -26.60
C ARG A 12 -12.09 44.78 -27.71
N CYS A 13 -13.08 43.96 -27.46
CA CYS A 13 -14.31 43.92 -28.21
C CYS A 13 -15.45 44.43 -27.33
N ALA A 14 -16.03 45.49 -27.81
CA ALA A 14 -17.15 46.21 -27.21
C ALA A 14 -18.49 45.52 -27.50
N ALA A 15 -19.44 45.86 -26.65
CA ALA A 15 -20.83 45.43 -26.62
C ALA A 15 -21.57 45.50 -27.94
N GLY A 16 -22.38 44.48 -28.24
CA GLY A 16 -23.47 44.48 -29.18
C GLY A 16 -24.64 43.73 -28.57
N ALA A 17 -25.69 44.47 -28.22
CA ALA A 17 -26.95 43.93 -27.74
C ALA A 17 -27.69 43.20 -28.87
N GLY A 18 -28.04 41.96 -28.66
CA GLY A 18 -28.90 41.20 -29.56
C GLY A 18 -29.49 40.01 -28.81
N GLY A 19 -30.70 40.15 -28.27
CA GLY A 19 -31.41 39.11 -27.58
C GLY A 19 -31.71 37.93 -28.50
N VAL A 20 -31.22 36.74 -28.11
CA VAL A 20 -31.75 35.48 -28.60
C VAL A 20 -32.35 34.76 -27.41
N CYS A 21 -33.65 34.83 -27.31
CA CYS A 21 -34.47 34.03 -26.42
C CYS A 21 -34.39 32.57 -26.91
N SER A 22 -33.42 31.78 -26.42
CA SER A 22 -33.38 30.36 -26.65
C SER A 22 -34.44 29.71 -25.78
N ALA A 23 -35.54 29.29 -26.41
CA ALA A 23 -36.51 28.38 -25.79
C ALA A 23 -35.76 27.13 -25.27
N LEU A 24 -35.57 27.06 -23.95
CA LEU A 24 -35.17 25.83 -23.31
C LEU A 24 -36.28 24.80 -23.55
N PHE A 25 -36.02 23.83 -24.40
CA PHE A 25 -36.76 22.58 -24.44
C PHE A 25 -36.59 21.91 -23.07
N MET A 26 -37.60 22.02 -22.23
CA MET A 26 -37.70 21.20 -21.00
C MET A 26 -37.87 19.73 -21.41
N ALA A 27 -36.79 19.04 -21.55
CA ALA A 27 -36.81 17.57 -21.48
C ALA A 27 -37.39 17.21 -20.11
N LYS A 28 -38.47 16.40 -20.07
CA LYS A 28 -39.01 15.84 -18.85
C LYS A 28 -37.87 15.15 -18.11
N SER A 29 -37.34 15.80 -17.07
CA SER A 29 -36.30 15.24 -16.20
C SER A 29 -36.87 13.98 -15.52
N SER A 30 -36.14 12.86 -15.56
CA SER A 30 -36.41 11.76 -14.65
C SER A 30 -36.31 12.32 -13.24
N GLN A 31 -37.43 12.30 -12.49
CA GLN A 31 -37.44 12.81 -11.12
C GLN A 31 -36.44 12.02 -10.31
N ALA A 32 -35.49 12.72 -9.71
CA ALA A 32 -34.60 12.11 -8.71
C ALA A 32 -35.46 11.50 -7.59
N THR A 33 -35.07 10.35 -7.04
CA THR A 33 -35.83 9.62 -6.02
C THR A 33 -36.11 10.44 -4.74
N TRP A 34 -35.40 11.55 -4.52
CA TRP A 34 -35.54 12.50 -3.42
C TRP A 34 -36.26 13.81 -3.81
N GLY A 35 -36.82 13.89 -5.00
CA GLY A 35 -37.36 15.13 -5.60
C GLY A 35 -38.70 15.64 -5.05
N GLY A 36 -39.36 14.94 -4.13
CA GLY A 36 -40.76 15.26 -3.75
C GLY A 36 -41.01 16.66 -3.15
N ARG A 37 -39.98 17.35 -2.66
CA ARG A 37 -40.08 18.73 -2.12
C ARG A 37 -39.72 19.79 -3.14
N PHE A 38 -38.96 19.45 -4.18
CA PHE A 38 -38.40 20.42 -5.11
C PHE A 38 -39.28 20.62 -6.34
N THR A 39 -39.41 21.87 -6.78
CA THR A 39 -40.21 22.25 -7.95
C THR A 39 -39.44 22.20 -9.26
N ALA A 40 -38.07 22.12 -9.18
CA ALA A 40 -37.20 22.02 -10.33
C ALA A 40 -36.14 20.93 -10.09
N GLY A 41 -35.67 20.33 -11.18
CA GLY A 41 -34.51 19.42 -11.14
C GLY A 41 -33.21 20.18 -10.89
N PRO A 42 -32.13 19.47 -10.49
CA PRO A 42 -30.82 20.07 -10.28
C PRO A 42 -30.28 20.66 -11.60
N ALA A 43 -29.53 21.78 -11.49
CA ALA A 43 -28.81 22.35 -12.63
C ALA A 43 -27.77 21.35 -13.17
N GLU A 44 -27.50 21.36 -14.47
CA GLU A 44 -26.52 20.47 -15.10
C GLU A 44 -25.12 20.57 -14.45
N LEU A 45 -24.71 21.80 -14.09
CA LEU A 45 -23.45 22.03 -13.37
C LEU A 45 -23.45 21.33 -12.01
N MET A 46 -24.57 21.33 -11.28
CA MET A 46 -24.69 20.66 -9.98
C MET A 46 -24.67 19.15 -10.13
N LEU A 47 -25.26 18.58 -11.18
CA LEU A 47 -25.17 17.15 -11.46
C LEU A 47 -23.72 16.72 -11.66
N ARG A 48 -22.96 17.44 -12.48
CA ARG A 48 -21.54 17.19 -12.73
C ARG A 48 -20.66 17.39 -11.50
N PHE A 49 -21.04 18.32 -10.63
CA PHE A 49 -20.29 18.62 -9.41
C PHE A 49 -20.54 17.62 -8.30
N SER A 50 -21.72 17.03 -8.22
CA SER A 50 -22.13 16.16 -7.11
C SER A 50 -22.18 14.67 -7.46
N GLU A 51 -21.98 14.28 -8.71
CA GLU A 51 -21.96 12.88 -9.10
C GLU A 51 -20.73 12.17 -8.51
N SER A 52 -20.89 10.90 -8.22
CA SER A 52 -19.80 10.03 -7.73
C SER A 52 -19.66 8.75 -8.55
N VAL A 53 -20.58 8.49 -9.48
CA VAL A 53 -20.57 7.26 -10.28
C VAL A 53 -19.29 7.09 -11.10
N SER A 54 -18.62 8.19 -11.46
CA SER A 54 -17.34 8.19 -12.17
C SER A 54 -16.23 7.44 -11.42
N PHE A 55 -16.29 7.36 -10.09
CA PHE A 55 -15.32 6.63 -9.27
C PHE A 55 -15.95 5.56 -8.39
N ASP A 56 -17.22 5.70 -7.94
CA ASP A 56 -17.84 4.75 -7.01
C ASP A 56 -18.48 3.53 -7.71
N HIS A 57 -18.58 3.51 -9.04
CA HIS A 57 -19.00 2.33 -9.82
C HIS A 57 -18.20 1.06 -9.44
N ARG A 58 -17.02 1.22 -8.86
CA ARG A 58 -16.16 0.15 -8.32
C ARG A 58 -16.82 -0.60 -7.15
N LEU A 59 -17.82 0.01 -6.50
CA LEU A 59 -18.57 -0.59 -5.41
C LEU A 59 -19.73 -1.48 -5.88
N ALA A 60 -20.00 -1.56 -7.18
CA ALA A 60 -21.18 -2.25 -7.72
C ALA A 60 -21.33 -3.71 -7.24
N LEU A 61 -20.22 -4.46 -7.13
CA LEU A 61 -20.24 -5.84 -6.62
C LEU A 61 -20.71 -5.90 -5.17
N PHE A 62 -20.26 -4.96 -4.36
CA PHE A 62 -20.53 -4.87 -2.93
C PHE A 62 -21.96 -4.36 -2.68
N ASP A 63 -22.41 -3.36 -3.46
CA ASP A 63 -23.79 -2.88 -3.42
C ASP A 63 -24.81 -3.97 -3.77
N ILE A 64 -24.54 -4.74 -4.83
CA ILE A 64 -25.39 -5.87 -5.22
C ILE A 64 -25.41 -6.94 -4.11
N ALA A 65 -24.27 -7.27 -3.51
CA ALA A 65 -24.22 -8.21 -2.39
C ALA A 65 -24.99 -7.67 -1.18
N GLY A 66 -24.80 -6.41 -0.81
CA GLY A 66 -25.53 -5.71 0.25
C GLY A 66 -27.04 -5.70 0.01
N SER A 67 -27.46 -5.36 -1.21
CA SER A 67 -28.86 -5.33 -1.62
C SER A 67 -29.52 -6.72 -1.60
N LYS A 68 -28.80 -7.79 -1.98
CA LYS A 68 -29.29 -9.17 -1.87
C LYS A 68 -29.45 -9.60 -0.41
N ALA A 69 -28.48 -9.32 0.44
CA ALA A 69 -28.57 -9.63 1.87
C ALA A 69 -29.70 -8.85 2.55
N HIS A 70 -29.88 -7.58 2.21
CA HIS A 70 -30.94 -6.74 2.73
C HIS A 70 -32.34 -7.27 2.32
N SER A 71 -32.57 -7.56 1.04
CA SER A 71 -33.84 -8.12 0.58
C SER A 71 -34.10 -9.52 1.15
N ALA A 72 -33.07 -10.32 1.40
CA ALA A 72 -33.21 -11.61 2.10
C ALA A 72 -33.69 -11.40 3.55
N MET A 73 -33.12 -10.40 4.24
CA MET A 73 -33.56 -10.02 5.60
C MET A 73 -35.00 -9.50 5.59
N LEU A 74 -35.37 -8.62 4.65
CA LEU A 74 -36.75 -8.13 4.55
C LEU A 74 -37.75 -9.27 4.35
N ALA A 75 -37.39 -10.30 3.58
CA ALA A 75 -38.23 -11.49 3.42
C ALA A 75 -38.24 -12.36 4.68
N HIS A 76 -37.10 -12.48 5.38
CA HIS A 76 -36.99 -13.22 6.65
C HIS A 76 -37.91 -12.66 7.73
N VAL A 77 -37.98 -11.34 7.85
CA VAL A 77 -38.86 -10.66 8.84
C VAL A 77 -40.26 -10.39 8.30
N GLY A 78 -40.63 -10.86 7.12
CA GLY A 78 -41.99 -10.78 6.55
C GLY A 78 -42.38 -9.43 5.94
N LEU A 79 -41.43 -8.49 5.74
CA LEU A 79 -41.72 -7.19 5.13
C LEU A 79 -41.88 -7.27 3.59
N ILE A 80 -41.29 -8.28 2.96
CA ILE A 80 -41.54 -8.66 1.57
C ILE A 80 -41.79 -10.15 1.44
N LYS A 81 -42.43 -10.56 0.33
CA LYS A 81 -42.67 -11.98 0.06
C LYS A 81 -41.41 -12.66 -0.48
N ALA A 82 -41.29 -13.99 -0.26
CA ALA A 82 -40.17 -14.77 -0.81
C ALA A 82 -40.07 -14.69 -2.35
N GLN A 83 -41.22 -14.62 -3.05
CA GLN A 83 -41.26 -14.44 -4.51
C GLN A 83 -40.67 -13.07 -4.93
N GLU A 84 -40.97 -11.99 -4.17
CA GLU A 84 -40.41 -10.64 -4.44
C GLU A 84 -38.90 -10.61 -4.24
N ARG A 85 -38.40 -11.22 -3.14
CA ARG A 85 -36.96 -11.41 -2.92
C ARG A 85 -36.32 -12.15 -4.07
N ASN A 86 -36.88 -13.26 -4.54
CA ASN A 86 -36.30 -14.06 -5.62
C ASN A 86 -36.26 -13.25 -6.92
N ALA A 87 -37.30 -12.46 -7.23
CA ALA A 87 -37.30 -11.59 -8.41
C ALA A 87 -36.23 -10.48 -8.30
N ILE A 88 -36.08 -9.86 -7.13
CA ILE A 88 -35.02 -8.86 -6.85
C ILE A 88 -33.64 -9.50 -7.06
N HIS A 89 -33.38 -10.70 -6.50
CA HIS A 89 -32.11 -11.39 -6.66
C HIS A 89 -31.79 -11.69 -8.13
N ALA A 90 -32.75 -12.23 -8.88
CA ALA A 90 -32.57 -12.52 -10.30
C ALA A 90 -32.29 -11.25 -11.11
N GLY A 91 -32.99 -10.14 -10.80
CA GLY A 91 -32.74 -8.85 -11.45
C GLY A 91 -31.35 -8.29 -11.12
N LEU A 92 -30.88 -8.39 -9.89
CA LEU A 92 -29.54 -7.99 -9.45
C LEU A 92 -28.45 -8.85 -10.10
N ASP A 93 -28.68 -10.18 -10.24
CA ASP A 93 -27.75 -11.08 -10.92
C ASP A 93 -27.61 -10.75 -12.42
N ALA A 94 -28.73 -10.40 -13.06
CA ALA A 94 -28.69 -9.96 -14.46
C ALA A 94 -27.91 -8.64 -14.64
N ILE A 95 -28.10 -7.68 -13.73
CA ILE A 95 -27.34 -6.41 -13.72
C ILE A 95 -25.86 -6.69 -13.48
N LEU A 96 -25.53 -7.54 -12.51
CA LEU A 96 -24.15 -7.94 -12.23
C LEU A 96 -23.46 -8.54 -13.48
N ALA A 97 -24.15 -9.44 -14.17
CA ALA A 97 -23.62 -10.02 -15.39
C ALA A 97 -23.35 -8.97 -16.48
N GLU A 98 -24.20 -7.96 -16.62
CA GLU A 98 -23.99 -6.84 -17.54
C GLU A 98 -22.78 -5.97 -17.13
N ILE A 99 -22.61 -5.71 -15.83
CA ILE A 99 -21.47 -4.94 -15.29
C ILE A 99 -20.17 -5.67 -15.55
N VAL A 100 -20.11 -6.97 -15.23
CA VAL A 100 -18.92 -7.81 -15.45
C VAL A 100 -18.58 -7.92 -16.93
N ALA A 101 -19.59 -7.99 -17.80
CA ALA A 101 -19.41 -8.02 -19.25
C ALA A 101 -19.08 -6.64 -19.87
N GLY A 102 -19.00 -5.56 -19.07
CA GLY A 102 -18.78 -4.19 -19.58
C GLY A 102 -19.93 -3.62 -20.41
N LYS A 103 -21.12 -4.19 -20.28
CA LYS A 103 -22.33 -3.81 -21.06
C LYS A 103 -23.25 -2.84 -20.31
N PHE A 104 -23.09 -2.73 -18.99
CA PHE A 104 -23.89 -1.82 -18.17
C PHE A 104 -23.45 -0.39 -18.42
N LYS A 105 -24.42 0.50 -18.69
CA LYS A 105 -24.16 1.93 -18.96
C LYS A 105 -24.41 2.75 -17.71
N TRP A 106 -23.36 3.36 -17.20
CA TRP A 106 -23.42 4.29 -16.09
C TRP A 106 -23.93 5.66 -16.59
N ASP A 107 -24.85 6.26 -15.82
CA ASP A 107 -25.43 7.57 -16.13
C ASP A 107 -25.14 8.53 -14.97
N ILE A 108 -24.35 9.57 -15.23
CA ILE A 108 -23.98 10.60 -14.23
C ILE A 108 -25.21 11.37 -13.68
N ARG A 109 -26.33 11.39 -14.43
CA ARG A 109 -27.58 12.00 -13.98
C ARG A 109 -28.26 11.21 -12.86
N LEU A 110 -27.80 9.99 -12.61
CA LEU A 110 -28.24 9.13 -11.52
C LEU A 110 -27.26 9.17 -10.33
N GLU A 111 -26.42 10.19 -10.27
CA GLU A 111 -25.58 10.55 -9.14
C GLU A 111 -24.52 9.50 -8.76
N ASP A 112 -24.91 8.32 -8.26
CA ASP A 112 -24.03 7.29 -7.69
C ASP A 112 -24.29 5.90 -8.27
N VAL A 113 -23.42 4.96 -7.95
CA VAL A 113 -23.52 3.54 -8.34
C VAL A 113 -24.85 2.94 -7.90
N HIS A 114 -25.31 3.28 -6.72
CA HIS A 114 -26.51 2.73 -6.08
C HIS A 114 -27.78 3.13 -6.82
N MET A 115 -27.93 4.41 -7.17
CA MET A 115 -29.06 4.91 -7.93
C MET A 115 -29.09 4.34 -9.36
N ASN A 116 -27.92 4.17 -9.98
CA ASN A 116 -27.81 3.52 -11.29
C ASN A 116 -28.33 2.09 -11.24
N ILE A 117 -27.89 1.29 -10.24
CA ILE A 117 -28.34 -0.10 -10.06
C ILE A 117 -29.82 -0.15 -9.69
N GLU A 118 -30.27 0.69 -8.74
CA GLU A 118 -31.66 0.74 -8.28
C GLU A 118 -32.63 1.07 -9.42
N GLN A 119 -32.30 2.08 -10.25
CA GLN A 119 -33.13 2.44 -11.40
C GLN A 119 -33.18 1.31 -12.45
N ALA A 120 -32.01 0.70 -12.76
CA ALA A 120 -31.95 -0.42 -13.67
C ALA A 120 -32.77 -1.63 -13.18
N LEU A 121 -32.73 -1.89 -11.89
CA LEU A 121 -33.48 -2.97 -11.25
C LEU A 121 -34.99 -2.68 -11.27
N THR A 122 -35.40 -1.48 -10.89
CA THR A 122 -36.82 -1.07 -10.83
C THR A 122 -37.50 -1.13 -12.20
N LYS A 123 -36.78 -0.81 -13.28
CA LYS A 123 -37.27 -0.96 -14.66
C LYS A 123 -37.57 -2.42 -15.04
N ARG A 124 -36.91 -3.39 -14.41
CA ARG A 124 -37.01 -4.83 -14.73
C ARG A 124 -37.91 -5.57 -13.77
N VAL A 125 -37.94 -5.16 -12.50
CA VAL A 125 -38.55 -5.89 -11.40
C VAL A 125 -39.43 -4.92 -10.59
N PRO A 126 -40.76 -4.95 -10.71
CA PRO A 126 -41.66 -4.05 -9.95
C PRO A 126 -41.47 -4.14 -8.42
N ALA A 127 -41.13 -5.33 -7.90
CA ALA A 127 -40.87 -5.54 -6.47
C ALA A 127 -39.63 -4.77 -5.97
N ALA A 128 -38.75 -4.31 -6.86
CA ALA A 128 -37.55 -3.52 -6.51
C ALA A 128 -37.90 -2.20 -5.81
N ALA A 129 -39.08 -1.63 -6.05
CA ALA A 129 -39.57 -0.47 -5.31
C ALA A 129 -39.60 -0.65 -3.79
N LYS A 130 -39.59 -1.90 -3.31
CA LYS A 130 -39.55 -2.25 -1.86
C LYS A 130 -38.12 -2.41 -1.33
N LEU A 131 -37.09 -2.45 -2.19
CA LEU A 131 -35.72 -2.74 -1.78
C LEU A 131 -35.15 -1.68 -0.82
N HIS A 132 -35.58 -0.44 -0.93
CA HIS A 132 -35.11 0.66 -0.06
C HIS A 132 -35.80 0.70 1.32
N THR A 133 -36.75 -0.23 1.60
CA THR A 133 -37.46 -0.31 2.89
C THR A 133 -36.44 -0.48 4.02
N ALA A 134 -36.53 0.37 5.06
CA ALA A 134 -35.66 0.36 6.25
C ALA A 134 -34.15 0.56 5.97
N ARG A 135 -33.80 1.16 4.84
CA ARG A 135 -32.42 1.44 4.44
C ARG A 135 -32.24 2.92 4.09
N SER A 136 -31.10 3.47 4.40
CA SER A 136 -30.62 4.77 3.92
C SER A 136 -29.45 4.59 2.97
N ARG A 137 -29.20 5.60 2.12
CA ARG A 137 -27.97 5.65 1.34
C ARG A 137 -26.72 5.64 2.25
N ASN A 138 -26.80 6.23 3.45
CA ASN A 138 -25.69 6.36 4.38
C ASN A 138 -25.20 4.99 4.90
N ASP A 139 -26.09 4.13 5.40
CA ASP A 139 -25.70 2.79 5.89
C ASP A 139 -25.40 1.83 4.73
N GLN A 140 -26.00 2.04 3.56
CA GLN A 140 -25.68 1.31 2.34
C GLN A 140 -24.23 1.56 1.91
N VAL A 141 -23.83 2.82 1.72
CA VAL A 141 -22.46 3.20 1.34
C VAL A 141 -21.45 2.73 2.39
N ALA A 142 -21.75 2.91 3.67
CA ALA A 142 -20.87 2.45 4.76
C ALA A 142 -20.66 0.92 4.71
N THR A 143 -21.70 0.14 4.38
CA THR A 143 -21.61 -1.32 4.22
C THR A 143 -20.75 -1.70 3.04
N ASP A 144 -20.96 -1.07 1.89
CA ASP A 144 -20.24 -1.36 0.67
C ASP A 144 -18.75 -1.05 0.80
N MET A 145 -18.41 0.06 1.45
CA MET A 145 -17.01 0.42 1.72
C MET A 145 -16.36 -0.58 2.67
N ARG A 146 -17.04 -1.05 3.71
CA ARG A 146 -16.46 -2.07 4.61
C ARG A 146 -16.26 -3.42 3.91
N LEU A 147 -17.19 -3.83 3.04
CA LEU A 147 -17.01 -5.01 2.18
C LEU A 147 -15.84 -4.82 1.21
N TRP A 148 -15.73 -3.63 0.62
CA TRP A 148 -14.61 -3.28 -0.25
C TRP A 148 -13.26 -3.32 0.49
N PHE A 149 -13.17 -2.78 1.70
CA PHE A 149 -11.93 -2.84 2.50
C PHE A 149 -11.52 -4.27 2.82
N LYS A 150 -12.47 -5.14 3.19
CA LYS A 150 -12.18 -6.57 3.39
C LYS A 150 -11.58 -7.22 2.15
N HIS A 151 -12.08 -6.89 0.97
CA HIS A 151 -11.56 -7.36 -0.30
C HIS A 151 -10.19 -6.72 -0.63
N ALA A 152 -10.10 -5.40 -0.56
CA ALA A 152 -8.89 -4.66 -0.94
C ALA A 152 -7.68 -5.04 -0.07
N THR A 153 -7.87 -5.19 1.25
CA THR A 153 -6.81 -5.62 2.16
C THR A 153 -6.32 -7.03 1.85
N ALA A 154 -7.22 -7.96 1.51
CA ALA A 154 -6.85 -9.33 1.12
C ALA A 154 -6.03 -9.34 -0.17
N VAL A 155 -6.49 -8.62 -1.20
CA VAL A 155 -5.79 -8.52 -2.49
C VAL A 155 -4.41 -7.88 -2.32
N LEU A 156 -4.31 -6.77 -1.58
CA LEU A 156 -3.04 -6.09 -1.37
C LEU A 156 -2.07 -6.94 -0.54
N ALA A 157 -2.55 -7.63 0.49
CA ALA A 157 -1.74 -8.53 1.30
C ALA A 157 -1.16 -9.70 0.46
N ASP A 158 -1.94 -10.25 -0.49
CA ASP A 158 -1.47 -11.28 -1.40
C ASP A 158 -0.40 -10.76 -2.38
N LYS A 159 -0.57 -9.56 -2.91
CA LYS A 159 0.45 -8.92 -3.77
C LYS A 159 1.76 -8.67 -3.02
N ILE A 160 1.69 -8.19 -1.77
CA ILE A 160 2.87 -8.03 -0.90
C ILE A 160 3.53 -9.40 -0.62
N LEU A 161 2.72 -10.45 -0.42
CA LEU A 161 3.20 -11.83 -0.30
C LEU A 161 3.97 -12.27 -1.56
N GLY A 162 3.51 -11.88 -2.74
CA GLY A 162 4.21 -12.11 -4.02
C GLY A 162 5.62 -11.50 -4.01
N ALA A 163 5.76 -10.25 -3.56
CA ALA A 163 7.06 -9.59 -3.42
C ALA A 163 7.97 -10.30 -2.38
N GLN A 164 7.41 -10.76 -1.25
CA GLN A 164 8.16 -11.55 -0.27
C GLN A 164 8.65 -12.89 -0.84
N ARG A 165 7.83 -13.55 -1.67
CA ARG A 165 8.23 -14.79 -2.35
C ARG A 165 9.37 -14.55 -3.35
N ALA A 166 9.34 -13.46 -4.10
CA ALA A 166 10.44 -13.06 -4.99
C ALA A 166 11.74 -12.81 -4.21
N LEU A 167 11.67 -12.09 -3.09
CA LEU A 167 12.82 -11.86 -2.20
C LEU A 167 13.41 -13.18 -1.65
N LEU A 168 12.55 -14.11 -1.22
CA LEU A 168 12.99 -15.41 -0.71
C LEU A 168 13.66 -16.27 -1.81
N ALA A 169 13.15 -16.20 -3.04
CA ALA A 169 13.76 -16.91 -4.17
C ALA A 169 15.16 -16.39 -4.46
N VAL A 170 15.34 -15.07 -4.59
CA VAL A 170 16.65 -14.44 -4.83
C VAL A 170 17.60 -14.69 -3.67
N ALA A 171 17.14 -14.60 -2.42
CA ALA A 171 17.94 -14.93 -1.24
C ALA A 171 18.39 -16.39 -1.26
N THR A 172 17.55 -17.32 -1.72
CA THR A 172 17.85 -18.76 -1.78
C THR A 172 18.90 -19.06 -2.83
N GLU A 173 18.80 -18.45 -4.00
CA GLU A 173 19.78 -18.60 -5.09
C GLU A 173 21.15 -18.02 -4.72
N ASN A 174 21.17 -16.94 -3.93
CA ASN A 174 22.37 -16.21 -3.56
C ASN A 174 22.73 -16.37 -2.06
N ARG A 175 22.43 -17.54 -1.47
CA ARG A 175 22.54 -17.81 -0.02
C ARG A 175 23.95 -17.64 0.57
N ASP A 176 24.97 -17.78 -0.25
CA ASP A 176 26.40 -17.70 0.09
C ASP A 176 27.02 -16.35 -0.23
N VAL A 177 26.30 -15.47 -0.91
CA VAL A 177 26.81 -14.15 -1.30
C VAL A 177 26.91 -13.25 -0.08
N LEU A 178 28.10 -12.66 0.11
CA LEU A 178 28.37 -11.63 1.10
C LEU A 178 28.43 -10.27 0.43
N ILE A 179 27.94 -9.26 1.14
CA ILE A 179 28.02 -7.83 0.76
C ILE A 179 28.50 -7.02 1.96
N PRO A 180 29.11 -5.83 1.75
CA PRO A 180 29.26 -4.89 2.84
C PRO A 180 27.90 -4.40 3.30
N GLY A 181 27.65 -4.40 4.59
CA GLY A 181 26.57 -3.60 5.18
C GLY A 181 27.00 -2.15 5.27
N TYR A 182 26.04 -1.24 5.19
CA TYR A 182 26.27 0.21 5.19
C TYR A 182 25.58 0.88 6.35
N THR A 183 26.26 1.88 6.94
CA THR A 183 25.68 2.91 7.78
C THR A 183 26.19 4.27 7.30
N HIS A 184 25.36 5.30 7.24
CA HIS A 184 25.74 6.62 6.70
C HIS A 184 26.32 6.57 5.26
N LEU A 185 25.88 5.58 4.45
CA LEU A 185 26.44 5.25 3.14
C LEU A 185 27.94 4.92 3.17
N GLN A 186 28.50 4.62 4.33
CA GLN A 186 29.85 4.12 4.50
C GLN A 186 29.83 2.60 4.74
N ARG A 187 30.81 1.89 4.20
CA ARG A 187 30.99 0.47 4.47
C ARG A 187 31.19 0.24 5.97
N ALA A 188 30.45 -0.69 6.55
CA ALA A 188 30.48 -0.97 7.97
C ALA A 188 30.97 -2.39 8.26
N GLN A 189 30.10 -3.38 8.16
CA GLN A 189 30.42 -4.78 8.49
C GLN A 189 29.90 -5.72 7.41
N PRO A 190 30.55 -6.89 7.21
CA PRO A 190 30.11 -7.85 6.21
C PRO A 190 28.82 -8.55 6.67
N VAL A 191 27.89 -8.73 5.74
CA VAL A 191 26.62 -9.47 5.95
C VAL A 191 26.35 -10.38 4.75
N TYR A 192 25.53 -11.41 4.94
CA TYR A 192 24.95 -12.11 3.79
C TYR A 192 23.98 -11.21 3.05
N LEU A 193 23.97 -11.26 1.71
CA LEU A 193 22.93 -10.62 0.91
C LEU A 193 21.52 -11.05 1.37
N ALA A 194 21.37 -12.36 1.63
CA ALA A 194 20.11 -12.90 2.16
C ALA A 194 19.68 -12.21 3.47
N HIS A 195 20.61 -11.83 4.35
CA HIS A 195 20.29 -11.11 5.58
C HIS A 195 19.66 -9.74 5.31
N HIS A 196 20.19 -9.00 4.34
CA HIS A 196 19.64 -7.71 3.92
C HIS A 196 18.26 -7.88 3.29
N LEU A 197 18.08 -8.85 2.38
CA LEU A 197 16.78 -9.15 1.77
C LEU A 197 15.73 -9.55 2.82
N PHE A 198 16.13 -10.28 3.86
CA PHE A 198 15.23 -10.61 4.97
C PHE A 198 14.83 -9.38 5.80
N ALA A 199 15.67 -8.35 5.90
CA ALA A 199 15.28 -7.10 6.53
C ALA A 199 14.12 -6.42 5.75
N TRP A 200 14.13 -6.44 4.41
CA TRP A 200 13.01 -5.97 3.60
C TRP A 200 11.77 -6.85 3.78
N MET A 201 11.94 -8.17 3.87
CA MET A 201 10.83 -9.09 4.15
C MET A 201 10.16 -8.81 5.50
N GLU A 202 10.93 -8.43 6.55
CA GLU A 202 10.37 -8.01 7.84
C GLU A 202 9.54 -6.72 7.72
N MET A 203 9.94 -5.77 6.88
CA MET A 203 9.13 -4.56 6.62
C MET A 203 7.79 -4.92 5.97
N LEU A 204 7.84 -5.71 4.90
CA LEU A 204 6.65 -6.16 4.16
C LEU A 204 5.71 -7.04 5.00
N ASP A 205 6.26 -7.82 5.92
CA ASP A 205 5.46 -8.63 6.85
C ASP A 205 4.67 -7.78 7.85
N ARG A 206 5.27 -6.70 8.35
CA ARG A 206 4.57 -5.70 9.17
C ARG A 206 3.50 -4.95 8.38
N ASP A 207 3.69 -4.73 7.07
CA ASP A 207 2.65 -4.13 6.22
C ASP A 207 1.45 -5.05 6.06
N ARG A 208 1.68 -6.34 5.84
CA ARG A 208 0.60 -7.35 5.81
C ARG A 208 -0.15 -7.44 7.15
N ALA A 209 0.56 -7.32 8.28
CA ALA A 209 -0.09 -7.28 9.59
C ALA A 209 -1.01 -6.06 9.74
N ARG A 210 -0.57 -4.85 9.32
CA ARG A 210 -1.42 -3.65 9.31
C ARG A 210 -2.68 -3.83 8.47
N LEU A 211 -2.55 -4.45 7.30
CA LEU A 211 -3.72 -4.75 6.45
C LEU A 211 -4.69 -5.74 7.13
N ALA A 212 -4.17 -6.69 7.90
CA ALA A 212 -5.02 -7.61 8.67
C ALA A 212 -5.77 -6.86 9.79
N ASP A 213 -5.14 -5.89 10.46
CA ASP A 213 -5.79 -5.05 11.46
C ASP A 213 -6.91 -4.19 10.82
N VAL A 214 -6.65 -3.56 9.67
CA VAL A 214 -7.67 -2.83 8.89
C VAL A 214 -8.85 -3.75 8.53
N ALA A 215 -8.58 -4.97 8.06
CA ALA A 215 -9.62 -5.94 7.73
C ALA A 215 -10.47 -6.31 8.96
N ALA A 216 -9.86 -6.43 10.14
CA ALA A 216 -10.56 -6.71 11.39
C ALA A 216 -11.46 -5.53 11.81
N HIS A 217 -10.98 -4.29 11.70
CA HIS A 217 -11.77 -3.09 11.98
C HIS A 217 -12.90 -2.88 10.96
N ALA A 218 -12.69 -3.25 9.69
CA ALA A 218 -13.73 -3.23 8.68
C ALA A 218 -14.82 -4.30 8.91
N ASN A 219 -14.57 -5.32 9.73
CA ASN A 219 -15.45 -6.49 9.87
C ASN A 219 -16.66 -6.27 10.79
N TRP A 220 -17.30 -5.10 10.71
CA TRP A 220 -18.52 -4.75 11.45
C TRP A 220 -19.60 -4.27 10.49
N CYS A 221 -20.79 -4.90 10.51
CA CYS A 221 -21.88 -4.61 9.59
C CYS A 221 -22.59 -3.30 9.92
N PRO A 222 -22.58 -2.28 9.03
CA PRO A 222 -23.33 -1.04 9.23
C PRO A 222 -24.82 -1.15 8.92
N LEU A 223 -25.20 -2.07 8.03
CA LEU A 223 -26.54 -2.09 7.42
C LEU A 223 -27.64 -2.24 8.48
N GLY A 224 -28.68 -1.42 8.32
CA GLY A 224 -29.77 -1.29 9.30
C GLY A 224 -29.59 -0.13 10.28
N SER A 225 -28.47 0.62 10.21
CA SER A 225 -28.31 1.86 10.98
C SER A 225 -29.16 3.02 10.43
N GLY A 226 -29.69 2.87 9.22
CA GLY A 226 -30.44 3.90 8.53
C GLY A 226 -29.59 5.16 8.25
N ALA A 227 -30.24 6.31 8.23
CA ALA A 227 -29.51 7.57 8.02
C ALA A 227 -28.73 8.02 9.28
N ILE A 228 -29.27 7.77 10.48
CA ILE A 228 -28.75 8.25 11.78
C ILE A 228 -29.32 7.46 12.98
N ALA A 229 -30.59 7.08 12.96
CA ALA A 229 -31.32 6.57 14.13
C ALA A 229 -31.99 5.20 13.87
N GLY A 230 -31.53 4.45 12.88
CA GLY A 230 -32.15 3.17 12.51
C GLY A 230 -33.52 3.32 11.89
N THR A 231 -34.44 2.41 12.24
CA THR A 231 -35.79 2.33 11.71
C THR A 231 -36.75 1.82 12.78
N THR A 232 -38.05 2.12 12.65
CA THR A 232 -39.11 1.54 13.49
C THR A 232 -39.62 0.16 13.02
N LEU A 233 -39.14 -0.29 11.85
CA LEU A 233 -39.50 -1.57 11.28
C LEU A 233 -38.71 -2.71 11.96
N PRO A 234 -39.28 -3.93 12.09
CA PRO A 234 -38.66 -5.05 12.79
C PRO A 234 -37.58 -5.73 11.93
N ILE A 235 -36.47 -5.03 11.67
CA ILE A 235 -35.37 -5.59 10.90
C ILE A 235 -34.45 -6.47 11.77
N ASP A 236 -33.78 -7.44 11.13
CA ASP A 236 -32.76 -8.30 11.75
C ASP A 236 -31.37 -7.96 11.20
N ARG A 237 -30.61 -7.14 11.94
CA ARG A 237 -29.28 -6.72 11.58
C ARG A 237 -28.26 -7.86 11.69
N GLU A 238 -28.44 -8.80 12.61
CA GLU A 238 -27.55 -9.95 12.80
C GLU A 238 -27.69 -10.93 11.64
N PHE A 239 -28.90 -11.17 11.15
CA PHE A 239 -29.16 -11.93 9.93
C PHE A 239 -28.37 -11.32 8.74
N THR A 240 -28.47 -10.00 8.57
CA THR A 240 -27.80 -9.29 7.49
C THR A 240 -26.27 -9.38 7.62
N ALA A 241 -25.73 -9.17 8.83
CA ALA A 241 -24.31 -9.27 9.10
C ALA A 241 -23.76 -10.67 8.78
N LYS A 242 -24.48 -11.72 9.19
CA LYS A 242 -24.12 -13.10 8.89
C LYS A 242 -24.16 -13.39 7.39
N ALA A 243 -25.21 -12.92 6.70
CA ALA A 243 -25.34 -13.10 5.24
C ALA A 243 -24.21 -12.43 4.44
N LEU A 244 -23.66 -11.32 4.93
CA LEU A 244 -22.56 -10.58 4.33
C LEU A 244 -21.16 -11.01 4.82
N GLY A 245 -21.09 -12.01 5.72
CA GLY A 245 -19.83 -12.49 6.25
C GLY A 245 -19.16 -11.53 7.23
N PHE A 246 -19.91 -10.62 7.85
CA PHE A 246 -19.45 -9.85 9.02
C PHE A 246 -19.58 -10.71 10.26
N VAL A 247 -18.65 -11.63 10.46
CA VAL A 247 -18.64 -12.58 11.57
C VAL A 247 -17.26 -12.63 12.23
N ASP A 248 -17.26 -12.93 13.52
CA ASP A 248 -16.01 -13.21 14.25
C ASP A 248 -15.45 -14.61 13.92
N ALA A 249 -14.32 -14.95 14.53
CA ALA A 249 -13.65 -16.25 14.36
C ALA A 249 -14.53 -17.46 14.80
N LYS A 250 -15.59 -17.22 15.57
CA LYS A 250 -16.55 -18.24 16.02
C LYS A 250 -17.83 -18.25 15.17
N GLY A 251 -17.88 -17.46 14.09
CA GLY A 251 -19.05 -17.34 13.22
C GLY A 251 -20.20 -16.51 13.80
N ARG A 252 -19.98 -15.76 14.88
CA ARG A 252 -20.99 -14.88 15.47
C ARG A 252 -21.06 -13.57 14.69
N PRO A 253 -22.29 -13.07 14.38
CA PRO A 253 -22.45 -11.84 13.63
C PRO A 253 -21.86 -10.63 14.38
N GLN A 254 -21.23 -9.75 13.64
CA GLN A 254 -20.66 -8.47 14.12
C GLN A 254 -21.45 -7.33 13.53
N VAL A 255 -22.14 -6.58 14.38
CA VAL A 255 -22.98 -5.44 14.01
C VAL A 255 -22.50 -4.20 14.74
N THR A 256 -22.37 -3.08 14.04
CA THR A 256 -22.00 -1.79 14.64
C THR A 256 -22.99 -1.39 15.73
N GLN A 257 -22.49 -0.86 16.86
CA GLN A 257 -23.27 -0.69 18.08
C GLN A 257 -23.91 0.70 18.24
N ASN A 258 -23.54 1.67 17.42
CA ASN A 258 -24.11 3.02 17.43
C ASN A 258 -24.39 3.49 16.01
N SER A 259 -25.63 3.79 15.68
CA SER A 259 -26.06 4.14 14.32
C SER A 259 -25.55 5.51 13.85
N MET A 260 -25.32 6.45 14.77
CA MET A 260 -24.76 7.77 14.43
C MET A 260 -23.27 7.68 14.07
N ASP A 261 -22.52 6.95 14.88
CA ASP A 261 -21.12 6.65 14.66
C ASP A 261 -20.92 5.89 13.33
N THR A 262 -21.72 4.85 13.13
CA THR A 262 -21.65 3.96 11.96
C THR A 262 -21.67 4.68 10.62
N VAL A 263 -22.44 5.74 10.48
CA VAL A 263 -22.57 6.49 9.20
C VAL A 263 -21.56 7.64 9.09
N ALA A 264 -20.93 7.99 10.20
CA ALA A 264 -19.90 9.04 10.28
C ALA A 264 -18.46 8.50 10.24
N ASP A 265 -18.25 7.28 10.75
CA ASP A 265 -16.92 6.67 10.92
C ASP A 265 -16.13 6.60 9.61
N ARG A 266 -14.92 7.12 9.67
CA ARG A 266 -13.90 7.07 8.61
C ARG A 266 -12.57 6.54 9.13
N ASP A 267 -12.53 5.95 10.31
CA ASP A 267 -11.30 5.41 10.89
C ASP A 267 -10.71 4.33 9.99
N VAL A 268 -11.53 3.40 9.48
CA VAL A 268 -11.07 2.35 8.55
C VAL A 268 -10.48 2.92 7.25
N PHE A 269 -11.00 4.06 6.76
CA PHE A 269 -10.47 4.75 5.58
C PHE A 269 -9.07 5.33 5.85
N ILE A 270 -8.92 5.99 7.01
CA ILE A 270 -7.65 6.57 7.47
C ILE A 270 -6.64 5.48 7.77
N GLU A 271 -7.02 4.41 8.46
CA GLU A 271 -6.16 3.27 8.78
C GLU A 271 -5.66 2.56 7.52
N PHE A 272 -6.54 2.35 6.54
CA PHE A 272 -6.16 1.77 5.25
C PHE A 272 -5.15 2.65 4.51
N ALA A 273 -5.42 3.96 4.42
CA ALA A 273 -4.50 4.90 3.78
C ALA A 273 -3.17 5.01 4.55
N ALA A 274 -3.18 4.93 5.89
CA ALA A 274 -1.98 4.90 6.73
C ALA A 274 -1.16 3.62 6.50
N ALA A 275 -1.81 2.47 6.34
CA ALA A 275 -1.15 1.22 5.97
C ALA A 275 -0.49 1.35 4.58
N CYS A 276 -1.20 1.88 3.58
CA CYS A 276 -0.67 2.14 2.24
C CYS A 276 0.48 3.15 2.26
N ALA A 277 0.37 4.24 3.02
CA ALA A 277 1.43 5.24 3.16
C ALA A 277 2.69 4.66 3.81
N THR A 278 2.54 3.84 4.85
CA THR A 278 3.66 3.13 5.49
C THR A 278 4.32 2.15 4.53
N PHE A 279 3.53 1.38 3.78
CA PHE A 279 4.04 0.53 2.72
C PHE A 279 4.82 1.34 1.67
N GLY A 280 4.31 2.52 1.27
CA GLY A 280 5.01 3.45 0.39
C GLY A 280 6.39 3.87 0.92
N VAL A 281 6.53 4.11 2.23
CA VAL A 281 7.83 4.38 2.86
C VAL A 281 8.77 3.19 2.74
N HIS A 282 8.28 1.97 2.94
CA HIS A 282 9.08 0.76 2.78
C HIS A 282 9.50 0.55 1.32
N LEU A 283 8.58 0.75 0.37
CA LEU A 283 8.88 0.73 -1.07
C LEU A 283 10.00 1.72 -1.43
N SER A 284 9.90 2.96 -0.93
CA SER A 284 10.91 4.00 -1.17
C SER A 284 12.28 3.59 -0.66
N ARG A 285 12.38 2.99 0.53
CA ARG A 285 13.65 2.53 1.11
C ARG A 285 14.26 1.35 0.35
N ILE A 286 13.43 0.37 -0.04
CA ILE A 286 13.88 -0.75 -0.87
C ILE A 286 14.35 -0.26 -2.24
N ALA A 287 13.59 0.64 -2.85
CA ALA A 287 13.93 1.23 -4.14
C ALA A 287 15.25 1.99 -4.10
N GLU A 288 15.53 2.74 -3.03
CA GLU A 288 16.77 3.47 -2.84
C GLU A 288 17.98 2.53 -2.82
N ASP A 289 17.90 1.45 -2.02
CA ASP A 289 18.97 0.44 -1.98
C ASP A 289 19.17 -0.21 -3.36
N LEU A 290 18.10 -0.54 -4.09
CA LEU A 290 18.18 -1.12 -5.43
C LEU A 290 18.81 -0.15 -6.45
N ILE A 291 18.48 1.15 -6.39
CA ILE A 291 19.06 2.20 -7.22
C ILE A 291 20.57 2.29 -6.96
N LEU A 292 20.96 2.38 -5.70
CA LEU A 292 22.39 2.42 -5.31
C LEU A 292 23.13 1.17 -5.79
N TRP A 293 22.58 -0.02 -5.52
CA TRP A 293 23.24 -1.27 -5.87
C TRP A 293 23.35 -1.52 -7.38
N SER A 294 22.42 -0.96 -8.19
CA SER A 294 22.46 -1.04 -9.65
C SER A 294 23.32 0.03 -10.32
N SER A 295 23.76 1.05 -9.57
CA SER A 295 24.63 2.12 -10.09
C SER A 295 25.98 1.58 -10.54
N THR A 296 26.67 2.33 -11.42
CA THR A 296 28.02 1.98 -11.89
C THR A 296 29.04 1.87 -10.76
N GLU A 297 28.89 2.71 -9.73
CA GLU A 297 29.79 2.79 -8.57
C GLU A 297 29.68 1.54 -7.69
N PHE A 298 28.47 1.09 -7.37
CA PHE A 298 28.23 -0.13 -6.56
C PHE A 298 28.29 -1.39 -7.41
N LYS A 299 27.43 -1.48 -8.40
CA LYS A 299 27.33 -2.59 -9.36
C LYS A 299 27.23 -3.97 -8.69
N PHE A 300 26.47 -4.05 -7.58
CA PHE A 300 26.23 -5.32 -6.88
C PHE A 300 25.15 -6.14 -7.57
N ILE A 301 24.21 -5.46 -8.23
CA ILE A 301 23.11 -6.07 -8.96
C ILE A 301 22.93 -5.44 -10.34
N GLU A 302 22.21 -6.15 -11.18
CA GLU A 302 21.62 -5.61 -12.40
C GLU A 302 20.11 -5.83 -12.36
N LEU A 303 19.34 -4.78 -12.61
CA LEU A 303 17.90 -4.83 -12.72
C LEU A 303 17.47 -5.44 -14.07
N PRO A 304 16.33 -6.14 -14.15
CA PRO A 304 15.88 -6.75 -15.40
C PRO A 304 15.47 -5.68 -16.43
N ASP A 305 15.78 -5.92 -17.70
CA ASP A 305 15.49 -4.99 -18.80
C ASP A 305 14.02 -4.59 -18.87
N ALA A 306 13.13 -5.53 -18.58
CA ALA A 306 11.68 -5.30 -18.60
C ALA A 306 11.20 -4.26 -17.57
N PHE A 307 12.02 -3.90 -16.58
CA PHE A 307 11.73 -2.94 -15.53
C PHE A 307 12.69 -1.73 -15.53
N CYS A 308 13.42 -1.54 -16.63
CA CYS A 308 14.33 -0.44 -16.85
C CYS A 308 14.01 0.29 -18.14
N THR A 309 14.53 1.51 -18.32
CA THR A 309 14.52 2.18 -19.61
C THR A 309 15.94 2.51 -20.07
N GLY A 310 16.10 2.72 -21.38
CA GLY A 310 17.33 3.22 -21.97
C GLY A 310 17.32 4.74 -22.09
N SER A 311 18.37 5.27 -22.71
CA SER A 311 18.44 6.67 -23.10
C SER A 311 18.37 6.77 -24.63
N SER A 312 17.58 7.72 -25.14
CA SER A 312 17.53 8.01 -26.57
C SER A 312 18.83 8.63 -27.11
N LEU A 313 19.66 9.17 -26.21
CA LEU A 313 20.94 9.84 -26.57
C LEU A 313 22.17 8.98 -26.23
N MET A 314 22.10 8.26 -25.09
CA MET A 314 23.25 7.52 -24.54
C MET A 314 22.99 6.02 -24.59
N PRO A 315 23.43 5.27 -25.60
CA PRO A 315 23.07 3.88 -25.85
C PRO A 315 23.53 2.90 -24.76
N GLN A 316 24.54 3.27 -23.96
CA GLN A 316 25.06 2.47 -22.86
C GLN A 316 24.25 2.63 -21.55
N LYS A 317 23.32 3.59 -21.48
CA LYS A 317 22.63 3.95 -20.24
C LYS A 317 21.41 3.06 -20.01
N LYS A 318 21.31 2.49 -18.80
CA LYS A 318 20.19 1.72 -18.32
C LYS A 318 19.69 2.36 -17.01
N ASN A 319 18.46 2.87 -17.04
CA ASN A 319 17.89 3.63 -15.92
C ASN A 319 17.03 2.72 -15.02
N PRO A 320 17.09 2.88 -13.69
CA PRO A 320 16.27 2.11 -12.75
C PRO A 320 14.87 2.72 -12.56
N ASP A 321 14.15 3.02 -13.66
CA ASP A 321 12.88 3.79 -13.63
C ASP A 321 11.82 3.17 -12.76
N SER A 322 11.73 1.83 -12.72
CA SER A 322 10.80 1.15 -11.84
C SER A 322 11.04 1.52 -10.37
N CYS A 323 12.29 1.53 -9.94
CA CYS A 323 12.66 1.89 -8.58
C CYS A 323 12.44 3.38 -8.30
N GLU A 324 12.76 4.25 -9.25
CA GLU A 324 12.51 5.70 -9.12
C GLU A 324 11.02 6.01 -9.01
N LEU A 325 10.17 5.33 -9.79
CA LEU A 325 8.71 5.47 -9.70
C LEU A 325 8.15 4.88 -8.41
N LEU A 326 8.66 3.75 -7.90
CA LEU A 326 8.28 3.23 -6.58
C LEU A 326 8.56 4.27 -5.48
N ARG A 327 9.74 4.91 -5.53
CA ARG A 327 10.13 5.98 -4.63
C ARG A 327 9.22 7.21 -4.79
N GLY A 328 8.94 7.65 -6.01
CA GLY A 328 8.08 8.79 -6.31
C GLY A 328 6.62 8.60 -5.89
N LYS A 329 6.04 7.39 -6.14
CA LYS A 329 4.65 7.08 -5.79
C LYS A 329 4.39 7.04 -4.27
N SER A 330 5.42 6.86 -3.44
CA SER A 330 5.30 6.93 -1.98
C SER A 330 4.77 8.28 -1.50
N ALA A 331 5.14 9.37 -2.17
CA ALA A 331 4.64 10.72 -1.85
C ALA A 331 3.13 10.86 -2.11
N ARG A 332 2.62 10.24 -3.20
CA ARG A 332 1.19 10.23 -3.53
C ARG A 332 0.37 9.50 -2.45
N LEU A 333 0.86 8.35 -1.96
CA LEU A 333 0.20 7.60 -0.88
C LEU A 333 0.13 8.41 0.43
N GLN A 334 1.18 9.17 0.75
CA GLN A 334 1.18 10.08 1.91
C GLN A 334 0.21 11.23 1.71
N GLY A 335 0.12 11.80 0.51
CA GLY A 335 -0.86 12.83 0.15
C GLY A 335 -2.31 12.37 0.36
N ASN A 336 -2.63 11.13 -0.06
CA ASN A 336 -3.94 10.53 0.12
C ASN A 336 -4.32 10.38 1.61
N LEU A 337 -3.38 9.92 2.45
CA LEU A 337 -3.60 9.87 3.90
C LEU A 337 -3.86 11.27 4.48
N HIS A 338 -3.06 12.25 4.08
CA HIS A 338 -3.22 13.62 4.55
C HIS A 338 -4.59 14.21 4.14
N THR A 339 -5.05 13.92 2.94
CA THR A 339 -6.37 14.30 2.43
C THR A 339 -7.48 13.77 3.35
N LEU A 340 -7.45 12.48 3.70
CA LEU A 340 -8.46 11.85 4.56
C LEU A 340 -8.46 12.43 5.98
N LEU A 341 -7.29 12.63 6.57
CA LEU A 341 -7.16 13.24 7.90
C LEU A 341 -7.73 14.68 7.91
N THR A 342 -7.45 15.44 6.86
CA THR A 342 -7.93 16.82 6.72
C THR A 342 -9.43 16.86 6.46
N LEU A 343 -9.95 15.95 5.65
CA LEU A 343 -11.37 15.83 5.33
C LEU A 343 -12.21 15.52 6.58
N ALA A 344 -11.79 14.55 7.38
CA ALA A 344 -12.53 14.14 8.57
C ALA A 344 -12.47 15.16 9.70
N LYS A 345 -11.38 15.96 9.78
CA LYS A 345 -11.16 16.93 10.84
C LYS A 345 -12.21 18.05 10.82
N GLY A 346 -12.92 18.21 11.95
CA GLY A 346 -13.84 19.32 12.18
C GLY A 346 -15.26 19.10 11.62
N LEU A 347 -15.55 17.96 11.01
CA LEU A 347 -16.91 17.61 10.65
C LEU A 347 -17.74 17.24 11.88
N PRO A 348 -19.02 17.65 11.94
CA PRO A 348 -19.94 17.16 12.96
C PRO A 348 -20.24 15.67 12.76
N LEU A 349 -20.76 15.02 13.80
CA LEU A 349 -21.21 13.63 13.72
C LEU A 349 -22.29 13.44 12.65
N THR A 350 -22.43 12.21 12.23
CA THR A 350 -23.26 11.69 11.16
C THR A 350 -22.73 12.08 9.77
N TYR A 351 -23.53 11.85 8.72
CA TYR A 351 -23.09 12.06 7.36
C TYR A 351 -23.20 13.53 6.94
N ASN A 352 -22.11 14.05 6.39
CA ASN A 352 -22.06 15.30 5.64
C ASN A 352 -21.54 15.01 4.23
N ARG A 353 -21.97 15.80 3.24
CA ARG A 353 -21.61 15.55 1.84
C ARG A 353 -20.12 15.62 1.55
N ASP A 354 -19.34 16.31 2.39
CA ASP A 354 -17.88 16.31 2.40
C ASP A 354 -17.30 14.87 2.34
N LEU A 355 -17.93 13.95 3.06
CA LEU A 355 -17.53 12.53 3.13
C LEU A 355 -17.70 11.76 1.81
N GLN A 356 -18.21 12.38 0.73
CA GLN A 356 -18.14 11.80 -0.60
C GLN A 356 -16.71 11.76 -1.12
N GLU A 357 -15.89 12.75 -0.73
CA GLU A 357 -14.49 12.91 -1.15
C GLU A 357 -13.52 11.93 -0.45
N ASP A 358 -14.02 11.05 0.40
CA ASP A 358 -13.22 10.02 1.07
C ASP A 358 -12.78 8.89 0.11
N LYS A 359 -13.57 8.60 -0.94
CA LYS A 359 -13.38 7.45 -1.82
C LYS A 359 -12.23 7.61 -2.82
N PRO A 360 -12.08 8.75 -3.53
CA PRO A 360 -10.99 8.92 -4.49
C PRO A 360 -9.60 8.66 -3.90
N PRO A 361 -9.19 9.23 -2.72
CA PRO A 361 -7.89 8.96 -2.14
C PRO A 361 -7.73 7.51 -1.64
N VAL A 362 -8.81 6.86 -1.20
CA VAL A 362 -8.78 5.45 -0.79
C VAL A 362 -8.57 4.54 -2.00
N PHE A 363 -9.35 4.72 -3.05
CA PHE A 363 -9.24 3.92 -4.27
C PHE A 363 -7.88 4.12 -4.95
N ASP A 364 -7.39 5.34 -5.00
CA ASP A 364 -6.06 5.64 -5.51
C ASP A 364 -4.95 4.99 -4.67
N SER A 365 -5.07 5.02 -3.34
CA SER A 365 -4.12 4.36 -2.45
C SER A 365 -4.04 2.85 -2.72
N PHE A 366 -5.18 2.21 -2.95
CA PHE A 366 -5.23 0.80 -3.32
C PHE A 366 -4.56 0.55 -4.67
N ASP A 367 -4.95 1.28 -5.71
CA ASP A 367 -4.46 1.08 -7.08
C ASP A 367 -2.94 1.27 -7.16
N GLN A 368 -2.43 2.35 -6.54
CA GLN A 368 -0.99 2.61 -6.53
C GLN A 368 -0.23 1.57 -5.71
N SER A 369 -0.74 1.19 -4.53
CA SER A 369 -0.07 0.18 -3.68
C SER A 369 -0.05 -1.19 -4.35
N ALA A 370 -1.17 -1.62 -4.95
CA ALA A 370 -1.28 -2.89 -5.65
C ALA A 370 -0.32 -2.98 -6.85
N LEU A 371 -0.30 -1.93 -7.70
CA LEU A 371 0.62 -1.86 -8.83
C LEU A 371 2.09 -1.83 -8.38
N CYS A 372 2.41 -1.06 -7.33
CA CYS A 372 3.76 -0.98 -6.79
C CYS A 372 4.24 -2.33 -6.23
N ALA A 373 3.35 -3.11 -5.58
CA ALA A 373 3.70 -4.44 -5.08
C ALA A 373 4.05 -5.40 -6.23
N ASP A 374 3.28 -5.38 -7.32
CA ASP A 374 3.54 -6.19 -8.51
C ASP A 374 4.86 -5.80 -9.20
N VAL A 375 5.10 -4.48 -9.35
CA VAL A 375 6.35 -3.94 -9.94
C VAL A 375 7.56 -4.32 -9.07
N LEU A 376 7.45 -4.20 -7.74
CA LEU A 376 8.50 -4.61 -6.83
C LEU A 376 8.82 -6.10 -6.97
N ALA A 377 7.79 -6.95 -6.99
CA ALA A 377 7.96 -8.40 -7.15
C ALA A 377 8.66 -8.75 -8.47
N GLY A 378 8.26 -8.14 -9.58
CA GLY A 378 8.86 -8.36 -10.89
C GLY A 378 10.30 -7.83 -10.97
N THR A 379 10.57 -6.64 -10.43
CA THR A 379 11.92 -6.05 -10.40
C THR A 379 12.88 -6.93 -9.62
N ILE A 380 12.48 -7.39 -8.42
CA ILE A 380 13.30 -8.27 -7.59
C ILE A 380 13.47 -9.65 -8.24
N GLY A 381 12.37 -10.25 -8.72
CA GLY A 381 12.42 -11.61 -9.28
C GLY A 381 13.27 -11.76 -10.52
N GLY A 382 13.49 -10.68 -11.27
CA GLY A 382 14.35 -10.65 -12.45
C GLY A 382 15.75 -10.08 -12.23
N MET A 383 16.11 -9.65 -11.02
CA MET A 383 17.40 -9.04 -10.78
C MET A 383 18.55 -10.07 -10.78
N THR A 384 19.68 -9.70 -11.36
CA THR A 384 20.92 -10.49 -11.36
C THR A 384 21.89 -9.96 -10.30
N VAL A 385 22.52 -10.87 -9.55
CA VAL A 385 23.54 -10.52 -8.54
C VAL A 385 24.94 -10.71 -9.10
N HIS A 386 25.74 -9.65 -9.09
CA HIS A 386 27.14 -9.67 -9.55
C HIS A 386 28.08 -10.19 -8.44
N ARG A 387 28.12 -11.52 -8.27
CA ARG A 387 28.85 -12.21 -7.19
C ARG A 387 30.31 -11.80 -7.07
N ALA A 388 31.02 -11.64 -8.21
CA ALA A 388 32.41 -11.21 -8.22
C ALA A 388 32.59 -9.79 -7.65
N ARG A 389 31.68 -8.88 -7.99
CA ARG A 389 31.69 -7.50 -7.48
C ARG A 389 31.40 -7.46 -5.97
N CYS A 390 30.43 -8.25 -5.52
CA CYS A 390 30.11 -8.40 -4.10
C CYS A 390 31.32 -8.95 -3.34
N ALA A 391 31.96 -10.01 -3.84
CA ALA A 391 33.14 -10.59 -3.24
C ALA A 391 34.31 -9.59 -3.14
N ALA A 392 34.59 -8.84 -4.20
CA ALA A 392 35.59 -7.79 -4.19
C ALA A 392 35.28 -6.69 -3.15
N ALA A 393 34.01 -6.34 -2.97
CA ALA A 393 33.61 -5.30 -2.03
C ALA A 393 33.77 -5.70 -0.57
N VAL A 394 33.62 -6.99 -0.23
CA VAL A 394 33.80 -7.51 1.14
C VAL A 394 35.24 -7.96 1.43
N ALA A 395 36.12 -7.95 0.45
CA ALA A 395 37.54 -8.28 0.64
C ALA A 395 38.32 -7.20 1.43
N ASP A 396 37.72 -6.03 1.65
CA ASP A 396 38.31 -4.95 2.43
C ASP A 396 38.40 -5.36 3.92
N PRO A 397 39.61 -5.55 4.50
CA PRO A 397 39.76 -5.96 5.89
C PRO A 397 39.24 -4.92 6.89
N ALA A 398 39.07 -3.66 6.49
CA ALA A 398 38.51 -2.62 7.35
C ALA A 398 37.08 -2.94 7.83
N LEU A 399 36.33 -3.75 7.08
CA LEU A 399 35.02 -4.24 7.49
C LEU A 399 35.02 -5.06 8.78
N LEU A 400 36.19 -5.58 9.19
CA LEU A 400 36.40 -6.38 10.39
C LEU A 400 37.20 -5.64 11.48
N ALA A 401 37.35 -4.32 11.36
CA ALA A 401 38.07 -3.52 12.36
C ALA A 401 37.44 -3.64 13.77
N THR A 402 36.09 -3.73 13.86
CA THR A 402 35.40 -3.95 15.15
C THR A 402 35.77 -5.32 15.75
N ASP A 403 35.96 -6.35 14.91
CA ASP A 403 36.34 -7.68 15.37
C ASP A 403 37.77 -7.71 15.99
N LEU A 404 38.66 -6.75 15.61
CA LEU A 404 39.94 -6.55 16.29
C LEU A 404 39.77 -6.00 17.71
N ALA A 405 38.77 -5.12 17.93
CA ALA A 405 38.47 -4.67 19.28
C ALA A 405 37.90 -5.82 20.14
N ASP A 406 36.98 -6.61 19.56
CA ASP A 406 36.39 -7.76 20.21
C ASP A 406 37.48 -8.81 20.56
N TYR A 407 38.48 -9.00 19.68
CA TYR A 407 39.64 -9.88 19.94
C TYR A 407 40.40 -9.45 21.20
N LEU A 408 40.62 -8.16 21.43
CA LEU A 408 41.27 -7.66 22.66
C LEU A 408 40.36 -7.79 23.89
N VAL A 409 39.07 -7.52 23.73
CA VAL A 409 38.07 -7.65 24.81
C VAL A 409 38.02 -9.08 25.32
N LEU A 410 38.03 -10.08 24.44
CA LEU A 410 38.11 -11.51 24.80
C LEU A 410 39.38 -11.87 25.54
N ARG A 411 40.42 -11.02 25.49
CA ARG A 411 41.68 -11.15 26.22
C ARG A 411 41.74 -10.25 27.48
N GLY A 412 40.58 -9.75 27.92
CA GLY A 412 40.48 -8.97 29.15
C GLY A 412 40.76 -7.47 29.03
N VAL A 413 40.94 -6.96 27.82
CA VAL A 413 41.15 -5.54 27.60
C VAL A 413 39.79 -4.80 27.66
N PRO A 414 39.62 -3.77 28.50
CA PRO A 414 38.39 -2.99 28.54
C PRO A 414 38.03 -2.41 27.13
N PHE A 415 36.76 -2.49 26.73
CA PHE A 415 36.32 -2.17 25.38
C PHE A 415 36.80 -0.77 24.89
N ARG A 416 36.75 0.28 25.74
CA ARG A 416 37.24 1.61 25.32
C ARG A 416 38.71 1.63 24.97
N ARG A 417 39.54 0.88 25.73
CA ARG A 417 40.97 0.75 25.43
C ARG A 417 41.19 -0.05 24.15
N ALA A 418 40.43 -1.14 23.97
CA ALA A 418 40.48 -1.96 22.76
C ALA A 418 40.08 -1.08 21.52
N HIS A 419 39.05 -0.29 21.61
CA HIS A 419 38.60 0.61 20.55
C HIS A 419 39.69 1.66 20.18
N HIS A 420 40.33 2.27 21.20
CA HIS A 420 41.44 3.21 20.95
C HIS A 420 42.64 2.51 20.26
N ALA A 421 42.98 1.30 20.70
CA ALA A 421 44.07 0.56 20.07
C ALA A 421 43.75 0.24 18.60
N VAL A 422 42.51 -0.11 18.26
CA VAL A 422 42.09 -0.29 16.86
C VAL A 422 42.18 1.02 16.07
N GLY A 423 41.79 2.16 16.66
CA GLY A 423 41.98 3.47 16.02
C GLY A 423 43.46 3.75 15.69
N ASP A 424 44.38 3.40 16.57
CA ASP A 424 45.81 3.54 16.31
C ASP A 424 46.32 2.54 15.26
N ILE A 425 45.76 1.34 15.18
CA ILE A 425 46.01 0.37 14.10
C ILE A 425 45.57 0.94 12.74
N VAL A 426 44.37 1.54 12.68
CA VAL A 426 43.89 2.19 11.43
C VAL A 426 44.83 3.32 11.00
N LYS A 427 45.24 4.22 11.90
CA LYS A 427 46.25 5.26 11.61
C LYS A 427 47.58 4.67 11.14
N LEU A 428 47.99 3.55 11.73
CA LEU A 428 49.22 2.86 11.29
C LEU A 428 49.07 2.33 9.85
N ALA A 429 47.93 1.75 9.51
CA ALA A 429 47.61 1.25 8.19
C ALA A 429 47.64 2.40 7.13
N GLU A 430 47.01 3.51 7.45
CA GLU A 430 47.03 4.73 6.60
C GLU A 430 48.46 5.25 6.41
N ARG A 431 49.26 5.36 7.47
CA ARG A 431 50.63 5.82 7.41
C ARG A 431 51.52 4.92 6.58
N LEU A 432 51.35 3.61 6.64
CA LEU A 432 52.14 2.63 5.90
C LEU A 432 51.56 2.35 4.50
N ALA A 433 50.39 2.90 4.17
CA ALA A 433 49.62 2.60 2.95
C ALA A 433 49.41 1.08 2.75
N LEU A 434 49.11 0.34 3.85
CA LEU A 434 48.89 -1.10 3.86
C LEU A 434 47.46 -1.43 4.33
N PRO A 435 46.83 -2.47 3.78
CA PRO A 435 45.60 -3.05 4.34
C PRO A 435 45.84 -3.51 5.79
N LEU A 436 44.77 -3.49 6.61
CA LEU A 436 44.85 -3.85 8.04
C LEU A 436 45.46 -5.23 8.29
N ASP A 437 45.09 -6.22 7.47
CA ASP A 437 45.57 -7.62 7.57
C ASP A 437 47.03 -7.82 7.13
N GLN A 438 47.63 -6.84 6.47
CA GLN A 438 49.01 -6.88 6.00
C GLN A 438 50.02 -6.11 6.88
N LEU A 439 49.51 -5.49 7.96
CA LEU A 439 50.36 -4.76 8.89
C LEU A 439 51.43 -5.69 9.54
N PRO A 440 52.66 -5.26 9.77
CA PRO A 440 53.68 -6.03 10.47
C PRO A 440 53.21 -6.35 11.92
N THR A 441 53.26 -7.60 12.31
CA THR A 441 52.81 -8.04 13.68
C THR A 441 53.54 -7.30 14.78
N ALA A 442 54.86 -7.05 14.61
CA ALA A 442 55.64 -6.30 15.58
C ALA A 442 55.15 -4.88 15.82
N GLU A 443 54.68 -4.21 14.77
CA GLU A 443 54.12 -2.85 14.86
C GLU A 443 52.73 -2.85 15.55
N VAL A 444 51.92 -3.84 15.24
CA VAL A 444 50.60 -4.03 15.88
C VAL A 444 50.75 -4.34 17.36
N GLN A 445 51.74 -5.14 17.73
CA GLN A 445 52.06 -5.49 19.14
C GLN A 445 52.63 -4.31 19.94
N LYS A 446 53.32 -3.35 19.28
CA LYS A 446 53.70 -2.08 19.94
C LYS A 446 52.52 -1.23 20.34
N ILE A 447 51.40 -1.27 19.59
CA ILE A 447 50.17 -0.55 19.91
C ILE A 447 49.51 -1.22 21.11
N HIS A 448 49.37 -2.56 21.09
CA HIS A 448 48.84 -3.32 22.25
C HIS A 448 49.44 -4.73 22.34
N PRO A 449 50.13 -5.11 23.44
CA PRO A 449 50.82 -6.39 23.56
C PRO A 449 49.88 -7.61 23.59
N ALA A 450 48.60 -7.43 23.87
CA ALA A 450 47.62 -8.51 23.84
C ALA A 450 47.27 -9.01 22.41
N TYR A 451 47.74 -8.35 21.33
CA TYR A 451 47.68 -8.93 20.00
C TYR A 451 48.72 -10.07 19.88
N GLY A 452 48.24 -11.33 19.92
CA GLY A 452 49.05 -12.52 19.74
C GLY A 452 49.48 -12.71 18.28
N ALA A 453 50.20 -13.80 18.01
CA ALA A 453 50.60 -14.18 16.65
C ALA A 453 49.37 -14.45 15.72
N ASP A 454 48.27 -14.81 16.33
CA ASP A 454 46.99 -15.22 15.70
C ASP A 454 46.04 -14.05 15.35
N TRP A 455 46.44 -12.80 15.62
CA TRP A 455 45.55 -11.63 15.44
C TRP A 455 44.99 -11.48 14.01
N ARG A 456 45.75 -11.94 12.99
CA ARG A 456 45.31 -11.90 11.58
C ARG A 456 44.15 -12.84 11.27
N GLU A 457 43.90 -13.85 12.09
CA GLU A 457 42.76 -14.75 11.92
C GLU A 457 41.40 -14.04 12.09
N VAL A 458 41.40 -12.82 12.67
CA VAL A 458 40.23 -11.97 12.75
C VAL A 458 39.69 -11.60 11.36
N PHE A 459 40.57 -11.48 10.36
CA PHE A 459 40.21 -11.09 9.00
C PHE A 459 39.66 -12.24 8.14
N ASP A 460 39.55 -13.44 8.67
CA ASP A 460 38.81 -14.50 8.01
C ASP A 460 37.30 -14.26 8.11
N LEU A 461 36.70 -13.86 6.97
CA LEU A 461 35.27 -13.55 6.87
C LEU A 461 34.36 -14.69 7.36
N LYS A 462 34.70 -15.93 7.04
CA LYS A 462 33.89 -17.09 7.45
C LYS A 462 33.92 -17.27 8.96
N ARG A 463 35.10 -17.17 9.57
CA ARG A 463 35.28 -17.24 11.05
C ARG A 463 34.58 -16.05 11.74
N ALA A 464 34.72 -14.83 11.20
CA ALA A 464 34.12 -13.65 11.75
C ALA A 464 32.58 -13.75 11.74
N LEU A 465 31.99 -14.18 10.62
CA LEU A 465 30.54 -14.41 10.54
C LEU A 465 30.05 -15.54 11.42
N ALA A 466 30.84 -16.64 11.55
CA ALA A 466 30.48 -17.77 12.40
C ALA A 466 30.36 -17.41 13.89
N LYS A 467 31.10 -16.39 14.35
CA LYS A 467 31.01 -15.86 15.73
C LYS A 467 29.73 -15.06 16.01
N ARG A 468 28.98 -14.63 14.98
CA ARG A 468 27.72 -13.86 15.10
C ARG A 468 26.54 -14.80 15.34
N THR A 469 26.46 -15.38 16.55
CA THR A 469 25.52 -16.46 16.90
C THR A 469 24.20 -16.02 17.52
N GLY A 470 24.12 -14.76 17.97
CA GLY A 470 22.91 -14.21 18.59
C GLY A 470 21.71 -14.23 17.63
N THR A 471 20.50 -14.35 18.19
CA THR A 471 19.25 -14.36 17.40
C THR A 471 19.15 -13.10 16.53
N GLY A 472 18.87 -13.29 15.25
CA GLY A 472 18.74 -12.18 14.28
C GLY A 472 20.06 -11.66 13.73
N MET A 473 21.22 -12.16 14.17
CA MET A 473 22.52 -11.77 13.65
C MET A 473 22.82 -12.45 12.29
N PRO A 474 23.79 -11.94 11.51
CA PRO A 474 24.10 -12.46 10.17
C PRO A 474 25.01 -13.72 10.18
N GLY A 475 25.12 -14.46 11.28
CA GLY A 475 25.90 -15.70 11.30
C GLY A 475 25.22 -16.84 10.53
N PRO A 476 25.97 -17.82 9.99
CA PRO A 476 25.44 -18.85 9.10
C PRO A 476 24.31 -19.67 9.72
N VAL A 477 24.39 -19.98 11.01
CA VAL A 477 23.33 -20.71 11.74
C VAL A 477 22.05 -19.87 11.82
N GLN A 478 22.17 -18.58 12.07
CA GLN A 478 21.02 -17.67 12.14
C GLN A 478 20.39 -17.43 10.77
N ILE A 479 21.20 -17.32 9.72
CA ILE A 479 20.71 -17.22 8.32
C ILE A 479 19.92 -18.50 7.96
N ALA A 480 20.43 -19.69 8.30
CA ALA A 480 19.71 -20.93 8.08
C ALA A 480 18.34 -20.96 8.81
N ARG A 481 18.31 -20.48 10.06
CA ARG A 481 17.05 -20.33 10.83
C ARG A 481 16.08 -19.35 10.19
N GLN A 482 16.56 -18.22 9.66
CA GLN A 482 15.74 -17.25 8.96
C GLN A 482 15.15 -17.84 7.67
N PHE A 483 15.94 -18.58 6.88
CA PHE A 483 15.42 -19.30 5.71
C PHE A 483 14.29 -20.27 6.09
N ALA A 484 14.50 -21.08 7.14
CA ALA A 484 13.48 -22.03 7.60
C ALA A 484 12.19 -21.30 8.07
N ARG A 485 12.34 -20.21 8.83
CA ARG A 485 11.22 -19.35 9.28
C ARG A 485 10.43 -18.79 8.10
N TRP A 486 11.11 -18.20 7.12
CA TRP A 486 10.46 -17.58 5.98
C TRP A 486 9.78 -18.60 5.06
N LYS A 487 10.42 -19.73 4.80
CA LYS A 487 9.79 -20.85 4.07
C LYS A 487 8.49 -21.30 4.73
N LYS A 488 8.50 -21.47 6.07
CA LYS A 488 7.29 -21.85 6.83
C LYS A 488 6.20 -20.77 6.79
N ARG A 489 6.59 -19.47 6.81
CA ARG A 489 5.65 -18.34 6.89
C ARG A 489 4.99 -18.00 5.54
N LEU A 490 5.67 -18.29 4.44
CA LEU A 490 5.18 -17.96 3.09
C LEU A 490 4.49 -19.12 2.35
N GLY A 491 4.49 -20.32 2.95
CA GLY A 491 3.89 -21.55 2.44
C GLY A 491 4.85 -22.28 1.54
#